data_13bc3ebc1b2a6d2eb45e43b5d0c5d99f
#
_entry.id   13bc3ebc1b2a6d2eb45e43b5d0c5d99f
#
_cell.length_a   1.000
_cell.length_b   1.000
_cell.length_c   1.000
_cell.angle_alpha   90.00
_cell.angle_beta   90.00
_cell.angle_gamma   90.00
#
_symmetry.space_group_name_H-M   'P 1'
#
loop_
_entity.id
_entity.type
_entity.pdbx_description
1 polymer ?
#
loop_
_entity_poly.entity_id
_entity_poly.type
_entity_poly.pdbx_seq_one_letter_code
_entity_poly.pdbx_strand_id
1 'polypeptide(L)'
;VCRRQRQMCIRDRIDERPEEVTEMQRSVKGEVVSSTFDEPATRHVQVADMVIEKAKRLVEHRRDVVILLDSITRLARAYNSVVPPSGKILSGGVDSNALHKPKRFFGAARNIEEGGSLTIISTALIDTGSRMDEVIFEEFKGTGNMELVLDRKLVEKRIFPSIDINKSGTRKEELLIEKGDLDRIW
;
A
#
# COMPACT_ATOMS: atom_id res chain seq x y z
N VAL A 1 1.69 12.35 -8.69
CA VAL A 1 0.45 11.57 -8.83
C VAL A 1 -0.79 12.38 -8.47
N CYS A 2 -0.77 13.25 -7.48
CA CYS A 2 -1.93 14.07 -7.07
C CYS A 2 -1.94 15.47 -7.71
N ARG A 3 -1.91 15.57 -9.03
CA ARG A 3 -1.87 16.87 -9.73
C ARG A 3 -3.22 17.39 -10.26
N ARG A 4 -4.27 16.58 -10.30
CA ARG A 4 -5.60 17.02 -10.76
C ARG A 4 -6.38 17.61 -9.59
N GLN A 5 -6.98 18.76 -9.79
CA GLN A 5 -7.72 19.56 -8.77
C GLN A 5 -8.90 18.81 -8.10
N ARG A 6 -9.27 17.62 -8.56
CA ARG A 6 -10.37 16.80 -8.02
C ARG A 6 -9.90 15.57 -7.23
N GLN A 7 -8.61 15.27 -7.22
CA GLN A 7 -8.07 14.11 -6.50
C GLN A 7 -7.67 14.52 -5.08
N MET A 8 -8.21 13.80 -4.09
CA MET A 8 -7.78 13.92 -2.71
C MET A 8 -6.71 12.86 -2.43
N CYS A 9 -5.54 13.31 -1.99
CA CYS A 9 -4.44 12.43 -1.65
C CYS A 9 -4.31 12.35 -0.13
N ILE A 10 -4.34 11.12 0.38
CA ILE A 10 -4.08 10.81 1.78
C ILE A 10 -2.79 9.99 1.81
N ARG A 11 -1.82 10.41 2.62
CA ARG A 11 -0.62 9.62 2.92
C ARG A 11 -0.73 9.04 4.31
N ASP A 12 -0.73 7.72 4.38
CA ASP A 12 -0.72 6.98 5.63
C ASP A 12 0.67 6.38 5.84
N ARG A 13 1.33 6.79 6.93
CA ARG A 13 2.65 6.29 7.34
C ARG A 13 2.53 5.58 8.68
N ILE A 14 2.89 4.31 8.66
CA ILE A 14 2.74 3.42 9.79
C ILE A 14 4.12 3.01 10.29
N ASP A 15 4.38 3.18 11.61
CA ASP A 15 5.61 2.77 12.27
C ASP A 15 6.84 3.50 11.66
N GLU A 16 6.73 4.82 11.47
CA GLU A 16 7.75 5.66 10.84
C GLU A 16 8.47 6.58 11.84
N ARG A 17 9.60 7.13 11.43
CA ARG A 17 10.37 8.08 12.25
C ARG A 17 9.69 9.45 12.29
N PRO A 18 9.62 10.13 13.44
CA PRO A 18 8.98 11.45 13.56
C PRO A 18 9.54 12.50 12.60
N GLU A 19 10.86 12.46 12.34
CA GLU A 19 11.54 13.39 11.43
C GLU A 19 11.03 13.24 9.99
N GLU A 20 10.88 11.99 9.52
CA GLU A 20 10.39 11.68 8.18
C GLU A 20 8.92 12.08 8.01
N VAL A 21 8.12 11.94 9.06
CA VAL A 21 6.73 12.42 9.07
C VAL A 21 6.67 13.92 8.91
N THR A 22 7.50 14.66 9.65
CA THR A 22 7.55 16.12 9.61
C THR A 22 8.00 16.63 8.24
N GLU A 23 9.03 16.02 7.65
CA GLU A 23 9.50 16.35 6.31
C GLU A 23 8.40 16.13 5.26
N MET A 24 7.70 15.00 5.38
CA MET A 24 6.61 14.65 4.49
C MET A 24 5.45 15.66 4.59
N GLN A 25 5.07 16.08 5.79
CA GLN A 25 4.03 17.09 6.00
C GLN A 25 4.36 18.42 5.34
N ARG A 26 5.65 18.78 5.28
CA ARG A 26 6.10 20.02 4.65
C ARG A 26 6.18 19.94 3.12
N SER A 27 6.49 18.76 2.59
CA SER A 27 6.78 18.59 1.15
C SER A 27 5.55 18.20 0.32
N VAL A 28 4.51 17.62 0.93
CA VAL A 28 3.37 17.03 0.21
C VAL A 28 2.14 17.92 0.24
N LYS A 29 1.55 18.12 -0.93
CA LYS A 29 0.21 18.73 -1.07
C LYS A 29 -0.86 17.65 -0.91
N GLY A 30 -1.15 17.26 0.32
CA GLY A 30 -2.12 16.24 0.66
C GLY A 30 -2.22 16.08 2.15
N GLU A 31 -3.20 15.35 2.63
CA GLU A 31 -3.32 15.04 4.04
C GLU A 31 -2.29 13.95 4.39
N VAL A 32 -1.48 14.21 5.40
CA VAL A 32 -0.55 13.23 5.96
C VAL A 32 -1.10 12.77 7.29
N VAL A 33 -1.39 11.48 7.38
CA VAL A 33 -1.78 10.80 8.62
C VAL A 33 -0.65 9.84 8.96
N SER A 34 -0.26 9.77 10.20
CA SER A 34 0.89 8.95 10.60
C SER A 34 0.74 8.41 12.00
N SER A 35 1.43 7.30 12.23
CA SER A 35 1.75 6.78 13.53
C SER A 35 3.24 6.49 13.59
N THR A 36 3.89 6.89 14.68
CA THR A 36 5.33 6.79 14.84
C THR A 36 5.72 5.50 15.57
N PHE A 37 6.97 5.07 15.40
CA PHE A 37 7.46 3.77 15.92
C PHE A 37 7.40 3.64 17.43
N ASP A 38 7.33 4.75 18.17
CA ASP A 38 7.19 4.82 19.62
C ASP A 38 5.75 4.59 20.11
N GLU A 39 4.77 4.62 19.19
CA GLU A 39 3.37 4.35 19.51
C GLU A 39 3.07 2.84 19.54
N PRO A 40 2.10 2.39 20.34
CA PRO A 40 1.72 0.99 20.42
C PRO A 40 1.06 0.50 19.12
N ALA A 41 1.18 -0.79 18.80
CA ALA A 41 0.60 -1.42 17.61
C ALA A 41 -0.91 -1.17 17.44
N THR A 42 -1.64 -1.03 18.55
CA THR A 42 -3.06 -0.66 18.55
C THR A 42 -3.32 0.69 17.90
N ARG A 43 -2.40 1.65 18.09
CA ARG A 43 -2.49 2.98 17.48
C ARG A 43 -2.31 2.91 15.96
N HIS A 44 -1.36 2.12 15.49
CA HIS A 44 -1.14 1.89 14.05
C HIS A 44 -2.40 1.35 13.38
N VAL A 45 -3.05 0.38 14.00
CA VAL A 45 -4.31 -0.21 13.51
C VAL A 45 -5.44 0.83 13.49
N GLN A 46 -5.60 1.61 14.57
CA GLN A 46 -6.63 2.65 14.65
C GLN A 46 -6.46 3.73 13.59
N VAL A 47 -5.23 4.16 13.34
CA VAL A 47 -4.92 5.15 12.31
C VAL A 47 -5.31 4.64 10.93
N ALA A 48 -4.92 3.41 10.58
CA ALA A 48 -5.27 2.81 9.30
C ALA A 48 -6.79 2.61 9.14
N ASP A 49 -7.49 2.14 10.18
CA ASP A 49 -8.95 1.99 10.17
C ASP A 49 -9.64 3.36 9.96
N MET A 50 -9.14 4.42 10.60
CA MET A 50 -9.66 5.78 10.41
C MET A 50 -9.44 6.28 8.98
N VAL A 51 -8.26 6.08 8.41
CA VAL A 51 -7.92 6.51 7.04
C VAL A 51 -8.83 5.85 6.02
N ILE A 52 -9.04 4.53 6.12
CA ILE A 52 -9.88 3.81 5.15
C ILE A 52 -11.35 4.21 5.27
N GLU A 53 -11.88 4.38 6.47
CA GLU A 53 -13.26 4.83 6.66
C GLU A 53 -13.47 6.27 6.15
N LYS A 54 -12.53 7.17 6.40
CA LYS A 54 -12.54 8.52 5.82
C LYS A 54 -12.53 8.48 4.29
N ALA A 55 -11.64 7.68 3.71
CA ALA A 55 -11.54 7.53 2.26
C ALA A 55 -12.86 7.02 1.65
N LYS A 56 -13.49 6.00 2.24
CA LYS A 56 -14.79 5.50 1.80
C LYS A 56 -15.86 6.60 1.80
N ARG A 57 -15.95 7.40 2.87
CA ARG A 57 -16.90 8.52 2.94
C ARG A 57 -16.67 9.57 1.85
N LEU A 58 -15.41 9.88 1.55
CA LEU A 58 -15.07 10.81 0.45
C LEU A 58 -15.49 10.25 -0.91
N VAL A 59 -15.30 8.96 -1.13
CA VAL A 59 -15.71 8.29 -2.38
C VAL A 59 -17.24 8.25 -2.50
N GLU A 60 -17.99 8.02 -1.42
CA GLU A 60 -19.45 8.15 -1.38
C GLU A 60 -19.92 9.55 -1.81
N HIS A 61 -19.11 10.58 -1.54
CA HIS A 61 -19.33 11.94 -2.03
C HIS A 61 -18.82 12.17 -3.47
N ARG A 62 -18.61 11.11 -4.25
CA ARG A 62 -18.18 11.13 -5.66
C ARG A 62 -16.80 11.78 -5.87
N ARG A 63 -15.91 11.67 -4.89
CA ARG A 63 -14.53 12.14 -5.00
C ARG A 63 -13.60 11.02 -5.41
N ASP A 64 -12.58 11.37 -6.18
CA ASP A 64 -11.47 10.48 -6.47
C ASP A 64 -10.45 10.59 -5.35
N VAL A 65 -10.20 9.49 -4.66
CA VAL A 65 -9.30 9.41 -3.51
C VAL A 65 -8.12 8.52 -3.83
N VAL A 66 -6.93 8.97 -3.49
CA VAL A 66 -5.70 8.19 -3.60
C VAL A 66 -5.09 8.05 -2.21
N ILE A 67 -4.92 6.83 -1.74
CA ILE A 67 -4.18 6.50 -0.51
C ILE A 67 -2.79 6.03 -0.89
N LEU A 68 -1.78 6.65 -0.29
CA LEU A 68 -0.40 6.19 -0.34
C LEU A 68 -0.06 5.60 1.04
N LEU A 69 0.03 4.27 1.13
CA LEU A 69 0.28 3.55 2.37
C LEU A 69 1.74 3.10 2.45
N ASP A 70 2.46 3.56 3.43
CA ASP A 70 3.82 3.16 3.73
C ASP A 70 3.91 2.61 5.16
N SER A 71 3.90 1.33 5.34
CA SER A 71 3.86 0.22 4.41
C SER A 71 2.81 -0.82 4.82
N ILE A 72 2.35 -1.63 3.85
CA ILE A 72 1.40 -2.72 4.12
C ILE A 72 2.02 -3.79 5.03
N THR A 73 3.34 -4.01 4.91
CA THR A 73 4.07 -4.97 5.75
C THR A 73 4.03 -4.58 7.22
N ARG A 74 4.26 -3.30 7.52
CA ARG A 74 4.22 -2.80 8.91
C ARG A 74 2.79 -2.82 9.46
N LEU A 75 1.80 -2.48 8.63
CA LEU A 75 0.39 -2.59 9.00
C LEU A 75 0.01 -4.03 9.34
N ALA A 76 0.41 -5.00 8.52
CA ALA A 76 0.14 -6.40 8.76
C ALA A 76 0.81 -6.92 10.05
N ARG A 77 2.05 -6.48 10.34
CA ARG A 77 2.73 -6.77 11.61
C ARG A 77 1.98 -6.20 12.82
N ALA A 78 1.48 -4.96 12.71
CA ALA A 78 0.69 -4.34 13.77
C ALA A 78 -0.60 -5.12 14.04
N TYR A 79 -1.32 -5.53 12.99
CA TYR A 79 -2.49 -6.40 13.15
C TYR A 79 -2.15 -7.75 13.77
N ASN A 80 -1.01 -8.35 13.39
CA ASN A 80 -0.56 -9.62 13.96
C ASN A 80 -0.28 -9.53 15.48
N SER A 81 0.11 -8.35 15.95
CA SER A 81 0.35 -8.11 17.37
C SER A 81 -0.95 -7.80 18.16
N VAL A 82 -1.98 -7.28 17.49
CA VAL A 82 -3.21 -6.79 18.16
C VAL A 82 -4.34 -7.81 18.09
N VAL A 83 -4.40 -8.60 17.02
CA VAL A 83 -5.50 -9.57 16.83
C VAL A 83 -5.33 -10.75 17.79
N PRO A 84 -6.40 -11.17 18.50
CA PRO A 84 -6.34 -12.37 19.34
C PRO A 84 -5.92 -13.60 18.53
N PRO A 85 -5.06 -14.46 19.08
CA PRO A 85 -4.56 -15.63 18.37
C PRO A 85 -5.68 -16.58 17.98
N SER A 86 -5.71 -16.98 16.72
CA SER A 86 -6.70 -17.94 16.18
C SER A 86 -6.35 -19.40 16.49
N GLY A 87 -5.13 -19.65 16.97
CA GLY A 87 -4.57 -21.00 17.10
C GLY A 87 -4.06 -21.61 15.79
N LYS A 88 -4.22 -20.91 14.66
CA LYS A 88 -3.72 -21.31 13.34
C LYS A 88 -2.64 -20.33 12.89
N ILE A 89 -1.39 -20.72 13.04
CA ILE A 89 -0.24 -19.89 12.68
C ILE A 89 0.28 -20.34 11.32
N LEU A 90 0.38 -19.38 10.39
CA LEU A 90 1.07 -19.53 9.11
C LEU A 90 2.59 -19.56 9.32
N SER A 91 3.34 -19.95 8.31
CA SER A 91 4.80 -19.86 8.36
C SER A 91 5.24 -18.44 8.65
N GLY A 92 6.37 -18.26 9.36
CA GLY A 92 6.85 -16.94 9.75
C GLY A 92 6.15 -16.31 10.96
N GLY A 93 5.27 -17.04 11.68
CA GLY A 93 4.63 -16.56 12.89
C GLY A 93 3.44 -15.60 12.67
N VAL A 94 2.86 -15.62 11.48
CA VAL A 94 1.67 -14.84 11.15
C VAL A 94 0.41 -15.59 11.53
N ASP A 95 -0.45 -15.00 12.34
CA ASP A 95 -1.78 -15.58 12.64
C ASP A 95 -2.68 -15.48 11.39
N SER A 96 -3.44 -16.54 11.11
CA SER A 96 -4.31 -16.59 9.94
C SER A 96 -5.36 -15.48 9.92
N ASN A 97 -5.82 -15.01 11.08
CA ASN A 97 -6.80 -13.93 11.19
C ASN A 97 -6.18 -12.53 11.06
N ALA A 98 -4.88 -12.40 11.31
CA ALA A 98 -4.19 -11.10 11.31
C ALA A 98 -4.24 -10.41 9.95
N LEU A 99 -4.24 -11.16 8.85
CA LEU A 99 -4.22 -10.61 7.50
C LEU A 99 -5.59 -10.26 6.94
N HIS A 100 -6.68 -10.65 7.58
CA HIS A 100 -8.03 -10.39 7.07
C HIS A 100 -8.35 -8.89 6.93
N LYS A 101 -8.09 -8.10 7.98
CA LYS A 101 -8.34 -6.66 7.94
C LYS A 101 -7.43 -5.91 6.96
N PRO A 102 -6.10 -6.12 6.95
CA PRO A 102 -5.22 -5.54 5.94
C PRO A 102 -5.61 -5.91 4.50
N LYS A 103 -6.01 -7.14 4.24
CA LYS A 103 -6.52 -7.56 2.92
C LYS A 103 -7.80 -6.83 2.54
N ARG A 104 -8.73 -6.64 3.48
CA ARG A 104 -9.95 -5.87 3.25
C ARG A 104 -9.65 -4.39 3.03
N PHE A 105 -8.65 -3.83 3.72
CA PHE A 105 -8.18 -2.47 3.48
C PHE A 105 -7.71 -2.34 2.02
N PHE A 106 -6.78 -3.18 1.60
CA PHE A 106 -6.20 -3.12 0.26
C PHE A 106 -7.23 -3.47 -0.83
N GLY A 107 -8.09 -4.44 -0.58
CA GLY A 107 -9.18 -4.85 -1.48
C GLY A 107 -10.34 -3.85 -1.58
N ALA A 108 -10.34 -2.77 -0.80
CA ALA A 108 -11.34 -1.72 -0.90
C ALA A 108 -11.15 -0.80 -2.12
N ALA A 109 -9.97 -0.86 -2.76
CA ALA A 109 -9.68 -0.09 -3.97
C ALA A 109 -10.61 -0.49 -5.12
N ARG A 110 -11.38 0.46 -5.64
CA ARG A 110 -12.34 0.25 -6.74
C ARG A 110 -12.83 1.55 -7.34
N ASN A 111 -13.35 1.48 -8.56
CA ASN A 111 -14.17 2.52 -9.17
C ASN A 111 -15.64 2.29 -8.84
N ILE A 112 -16.40 3.35 -8.65
CA ILE A 112 -17.85 3.31 -8.41
C ILE A 112 -18.56 3.83 -9.65
N GLU A 113 -19.57 3.10 -10.15
CA GLU A 113 -20.29 3.44 -11.37
C GLU A 113 -20.99 4.81 -11.29
N GLU A 114 -21.51 5.15 -10.10
CA GLU A 114 -22.19 6.44 -9.85
C GLU A 114 -21.24 7.61 -9.68
N GLY A 115 -19.94 7.37 -9.73
CA GLY A 115 -18.85 8.35 -9.61
C GLY A 115 -18.10 8.24 -8.29
N GLY A 116 -16.82 8.64 -8.37
CA GLY A 116 -15.85 8.47 -7.31
C GLY A 116 -15.01 7.21 -7.48
N SER A 117 -13.78 7.28 -7.01
CA SER A 117 -12.84 6.14 -7.07
C SER A 117 -11.92 6.10 -5.85
N LEU A 118 -11.52 4.90 -5.46
CA LEU A 118 -10.50 4.69 -4.45
C LEU A 118 -9.32 3.95 -5.08
N THR A 119 -8.19 4.62 -5.12
CA THR A 119 -6.90 4.05 -5.53
C THR A 119 -6.01 3.89 -4.31
N ILE A 120 -5.42 2.72 -4.11
CA ILE A 120 -4.48 2.46 -3.03
C ILE A 120 -3.15 2.05 -3.64
N ILE A 121 -2.09 2.80 -3.32
CA ILE A 121 -0.70 2.48 -3.66
C ILE A 121 0.01 2.20 -2.35
N SER A 122 0.52 0.98 -2.21
CA SER A 122 1.18 0.57 -0.98
C SER A 122 2.59 0.07 -1.25
N THR A 123 3.52 0.44 -0.37
CA THR A 123 4.85 -0.18 -0.34
C THR A 123 4.79 -1.50 0.43
N ALA A 124 5.56 -2.47 -0.04
CA ALA A 124 5.79 -3.74 0.65
C ALA A 124 7.29 -3.95 0.83
N LEU A 125 7.68 -4.44 2.00
CA LEU A 125 9.08 -4.73 2.31
C LEU A 125 9.41 -6.14 1.84
N ILE A 126 10.45 -6.24 1.01
CA ILE A 126 11.01 -7.52 0.52
C ILE A 126 12.50 -7.58 0.88
N ASP A 127 13.06 -8.78 0.89
CA ASP A 127 14.49 -9.02 1.17
C ASP A 127 14.97 -8.46 2.52
N THR A 128 14.08 -8.48 3.52
CA THR A 128 14.40 -8.02 4.89
C THR A 128 15.10 -9.08 5.74
N GLY A 129 15.20 -10.32 5.24
CA GLY A 129 15.63 -11.48 6.02
C GLY A 129 14.59 -12.00 7.01
N SER A 130 13.40 -11.37 7.06
CA SER A 130 12.29 -11.78 7.92
C SER A 130 11.34 -12.71 7.16
N ARG A 131 11.19 -13.95 7.64
CA ARG A 131 10.23 -14.91 7.07
C ARG A 131 8.77 -14.43 7.20
N MET A 132 8.48 -13.63 8.21
CA MET A 132 7.17 -13.00 8.36
C MET A 132 6.87 -12.06 7.20
N ASP A 133 7.82 -11.24 6.78
CA ASP A 133 7.64 -10.29 5.68
C ASP A 133 7.44 -10.98 4.34
N GLU A 134 8.16 -12.09 4.12
CA GLU A 134 7.98 -12.92 2.93
C GLU A 134 6.56 -13.48 2.86
N VAL A 135 6.04 -14.02 3.97
CA VAL A 135 4.66 -14.53 4.03
C VAL A 135 3.65 -13.41 3.80
N ILE A 136 3.83 -12.26 4.44
CA ILE A 136 2.96 -11.10 4.25
C ILE A 136 2.97 -10.68 2.78
N PHE A 137 4.15 -10.54 2.16
CA PHE A 137 4.27 -10.17 0.75
C PHE A 137 3.53 -11.14 -0.17
N GLU A 138 3.75 -12.45 -0.04
CA GLU A 138 3.09 -13.47 -0.87
C GLU A 138 1.55 -13.45 -0.69
N GLU A 139 1.06 -13.21 0.53
CA GLU A 139 -0.37 -13.12 0.81
C GLU A 139 -1.04 -11.88 0.19
N PHE A 140 -0.29 -10.81 -0.04
CA PHE A 140 -0.79 -9.59 -0.70
C PHE A 140 -0.57 -9.57 -2.21
N LYS A 141 0.43 -10.29 -2.73
CA LYS A 141 0.77 -10.35 -4.15
C LYS A 141 -0.43 -10.68 -5.05
N GLY A 142 -1.29 -11.59 -4.60
CA GLY A 142 -2.52 -11.94 -5.32
C GLY A 142 -3.66 -10.92 -5.23
N THR A 143 -3.56 -9.91 -4.36
CA THR A 143 -4.64 -8.95 -4.11
C THR A 143 -4.49 -7.66 -4.93
N GLY A 144 -3.26 -7.27 -5.26
CA GLY A 144 -2.97 -6.07 -6.06
C GLY A 144 -3.24 -6.26 -7.55
N ASN A 145 -3.55 -5.17 -8.25
CA ASN A 145 -3.71 -5.14 -9.70
C ASN A 145 -2.40 -4.83 -10.43
N MET A 146 -1.47 -4.16 -9.77
CA MET A 146 -0.17 -3.77 -10.33
C MET A 146 0.92 -4.01 -9.29
N GLU A 147 2.07 -4.47 -9.74
CA GLU A 147 3.26 -4.68 -8.95
C GLU A 147 4.43 -3.93 -9.60
N LEU A 148 5.08 -3.05 -8.84
CA LEU A 148 6.31 -2.36 -9.22
C LEU A 148 7.44 -2.89 -8.35
N VAL A 149 8.38 -3.58 -8.96
CA VAL A 149 9.56 -4.14 -8.29
C VAL A 149 10.72 -3.17 -8.45
N LEU A 150 11.36 -2.80 -7.33
CA LEU A 150 12.55 -1.96 -7.32
C LEU A 150 13.81 -2.82 -7.22
N ASP A 151 14.86 -2.46 -7.96
CA ASP A 151 16.14 -3.16 -7.94
C ASP A 151 17.24 -2.29 -7.32
N ARG A 152 17.90 -2.84 -6.28
CA ARG A 152 19.04 -2.19 -5.60
C ARG A 152 20.22 -1.96 -6.53
N LYS A 153 20.48 -2.86 -7.50
CA LYS A 153 21.57 -2.71 -8.46
C LYS A 153 21.42 -1.46 -9.32
N LEU A 154 20.17 -1.06 -9.62
CA LEU A 154 19.91 0.18 -10.33
C LEU A 154 20.17 1.40 -9.45
N VAL A 155 19.84 1.33 -8.15
CA VAL A 155 20.17 2.40 -7.19
C VAL A 155 21.68 2.60 -7.07
N GLU A 156 22.47 1.53 -6.99
CA GLU A 156 23.92 1.57 -6.94
C GLU A 156 24.52 2.25 -8.19
N LYS A 157 23.89 2.03 -9.34
CA LYS A 157 24.24 2.70 -10.62
C LYS A 157 23.69 4.11 -10.75
N ARG A 158 22.96 4.62 -9.74
CA ARG A 158 22.29 5.92 -9.73
C ARG A 158 21.25 6.09 -10.86
N ILE A 159 20.61 5.00 -11.27
CA ILE A 159 19.50 5.00 -12.24
C ILE A 159 18.20 5.15 -11.50
N PHE A 160 17.49 6.23 -11.76
CA PHE A 160 16.19 6.52 -11.12
C PHE A 160 15.14 6.85 -12.19
N PRO A 161 13.91 6.33 -12.04
CA PRO A 161 13.44 5.40 -11.01
C PRO A 161 14.09 4.01 -11.13
N SER A 162 14.40 3.39 -10.00
CA SER A 162 15.09 2.09 -9.94
C SER A 162 14.13 0.91 -10.13
N ILE A 163 13.31 0.96 -11.18
CA ILE A 163 12.27 -0.03 -11.46
C ILE A 163 12.85 -1.17 -12.30
N ASP A 164 12.68 -2.41 -11.84
CA ASP A 164 12.91 -3.61 -12.64
C ASP A 164 11.68 -3.85 -13.51
N ILE A 165 11.78 -3.46 -14.78
CA ILE A 165 10.68 -3.56 -15.75
C ILE A 165 10.29 -5.02 -15.98
N ASN A 166 11.25 -5.94 -16.02
CA ASN A 166 11.00 -7.34 -16.32
C ASN A 166 10.22 -8.08 -15.21
N LYS A 167 10.35 -7.60 -13.96
CA LYS A 167 9.65 -8.16 -12.81
C LYS A 167 8.39 -7.39 -12.46
N SER A 168 8.21 -6.20 -13.02
CA SER A 168 7.04 -5.36 -12.80
C SER A 168 5.95 -5.68 -13.81
N GLY A 169 4.69 -5.56 -13.40
CA GLY A 169 3.58 -5.83 -14.30
C GLY A 169 2.25 -5.33 -13.75
N THR A 170 1.25 -5.33 -14.61
CA THR A 170 -0.12 -5.00 -14.26
C THR A 170 -1.09 -6.04 -14.83
N ARG A 171 -2.22 -6.21 -14.15
CA ARG A 171 -3.29 -7.05 -14.69
C ARG A 171 -4.03 -6.30 -15.80
N LYS A 172 -4.43 -7.04 -16.86
CA LYS A 172 -5.21 -6.50 -17.98
C LYS A 172 -4.53 -5.29 -18.61
N GLU A 173 -3.24 -5.43 -18.91
CA GLU A 173 -2.45 -4.40 -19.59
C GLU A 173 -3.03 -4.02 -20.96
N GLU A 174 -3.75 -4.94 -21.60
CA GLU A 174 -4.48 -4.71 -22.85
C GLU A 174 -5.56 -3.62 -22.75
N LEU A 175 -5.96 -3.23 -21.55
CA LEU A 175 -6.87 -2.11 -21.33
C LEU A 175 -6.15 -0.76 -21.23
N LEU A 176 -4.82 -0.77 -21.09
CA LEU A 176 -3.98 0.40 -20.87
C LEU A 176 -3.11 0.73 -22.08
N ILE A 177 -2.77 -0.27 -22.88
CA ILE A 177 -1.81 -0.19 -23.98
C ILE A 177 -2.52 -0.63 -25.27
N GLU A 178 -2.31 0.12 -26.34
CA GLU A 178 -2.85 -0.26 -27.66
C GLU A 178 -2.21 -1.57 -28.14
N LYS A 179 -3.00 -2.38 -28.86
CA LYS A 179 -2.57 -3.72 -29.28
C LYS A 179 -1.26 -3.71 -30.08
N GLY A 180 -1.06 -2.72 -30.94
CA GLY A 180 0.16 -2.61 -31.74
C GLY A 180 1.42 -2.29 -30.93
N ASP A 181 1.27 -1.60 -29.80
CA ASP A 181 2.38 -1.33 -28.88
C ASP A 181 2.62 -2.49 -27.93
N LEU A 182 1.55 -3.20 -27.54
CA LEU A 182 1.65 -4.40 -26.71
C LEU A 182 2.47 -5.48 -27.41
N ASP A 183 2.22 -5.70 -28.72
CA ASP A 183 2.96 -6.68 -29.54
C ASP A 183 4.46 -6.32 -29.73
N ARG A 184 4.85 -5.08 -29.45
CA ARG A 184 6.26 -4.64 -29.49
C ARG A 184 6.97 -4.72 -28.15
N ILE A 185 6.22 -4.74 -27.05
CA ILE A 185 6.75 -4.80 -25.69
C ILE A 185 7.10 -6.24 -25.31
N TRP A 186 6.37 -7.21 -25.83
CA TRP A 186 6.58 -8.66 -25.67
C TRP A 186 7.38 -9.25 -26.82
#